data_433ecd3c8bd4b11905155ccae0870e7b
#
_entry.id   433ecd3c8bd4b11905155ccae0870e7b
#
_cell.length_a   1.000
_cell.length_b   1.000
_cell.length_c   1.000
_cell.angle_alpha   90.00
_cell.angle_beta   90.00
_cell.angle_gamma   90.00
#
_symmetry.space_group_name_H-M   'P 1'
#
loop_
_entity.id
_entity.type
_entity.pdbx_description
1 polymer ?
#
loop_
_entity_poly.entity_id
_entity_poly.type
_entity_poly.pdbx_seq_one_letter_code
_entity_poly.pdbx_strand_id
1 'polypeptide(L)'
;IFFVFSCNERSDSGFDLDPSKAVEVGIVSIEENTPGKHIIQVYMINHQPVSGVQFKIDPNTFFDIENVSGGRCEANNFQLHNNKKGTILGFSISGDSIPESNSSKKEDNILFSITAKSIKKIDSPITLSPIIASSEAKKIDCVSVPFELIGK
;
A
#
# COMPACT_ATOMS: atom_id res chain seq x y z
N ILE A 1 21.24 -5.29 32.03
CA ILE A 1 21.08 -4.86 31.37
C ILE A 1 20.84 -4.81 30.52
N PHE A 2 20.95 -4.91 30.49
CA PHE A 2 20.74 -4.57 29.58
C PHE A 2 20.28 -4.40 28.89
N PHE A 3 20.01 -4.53 28.79
CA PHE A 3 19.56 -4.25 28.01
C PHE A 3 19.18 -3.99 27.38
N VAL A 4 18.95 -4.13 27.55
CA VAL A 4 18.66 -3.72 26.97
C VAL A 4 18.35 -3.48 26.32
N PHE A 5 18.10 -3.54 26.38
CA PHE A 5 17.85 -3.08 25.76
C PHE A 5 17.49 -2.94 24.96
N SER A 6 17.28 -3.27 25.02
CA SER A 6 17.07 -2.89 24.33
C SER A 6 16.54 -2.54 23.77
N CYS A 7 16.19 -2.42 24.09
CA CYS A 7 15.74 -1.88 23.51
C CYS A 7 15.53 -0.99 23.07
N ASN A 8 15.28 -0.82 23.17
CA ASN A 8 15.14 0.46 22.91
C ASN A 8 15.47 0.99 21.58
N GLU A 9 15.92 0.33 20.81
CA GLU A 9 16.33 0.72 19.58
C GLU A 9 15.28 1.04 18.63
N ARG A 10 14.14 0.44 18.68
CA ARG A 10 13.13 0.75 17.75
C ARG A 10 12.54 2.11 18.00
N SER A 11 12.80 2.70 19.10
CA SER A 11 12.36 4.05 19.31
C SER A 11 13.11 5.02 18.41
N ASP A 12 14.23 4.59 17.84
CA ASP A 12 14.95 5.45 16.92
C ASP A 12 14.16 5.73 15.67
N SER A 13 13.34 4.80 15.22
CA SER A 13 12.51 5.01 14.05
C SER A 13 11.28 5.83 14.34
N GLY A 14 10.93 5.99 15.62
CA GLY A 14 9.70 6.66 16.00
C GLY A 14 8.45 5.84 15.71
N PHE A 15 8.60 4.57 15.39
CA PHE A 15 7.46 3.73 15.08
C PHE A 15 6.97 3.04 16.35
N ASP A 16 5.66 3.13 16.56
CA ASP A 16 5.01 2.56 17.73
C ASP A 16 4.00 1.53 17.27
N LEU A 17 4.34 0.27 17.49
CA LEU A 17 3.50 -0.83 17.06
C LEU A 17 2.34 -1.03 18.03
N ASP A 18 1.14 -0.72 17.55
CA ASP A 18 -0.07 -0.85 18.34
C ASP A 18 -1.14 -1.51 17.47
N PRO A 19 -1.44 -2.80 17.72
CA PRO A 19 -2.40 -3.53 16.85
C PRO A 19 -3.79 -2.93 16.80
N SER A 20 -4.13 -2.04 17.73
CA SER A 20 -5.45 -1.41 17.70
C SER A 20 -5.53 -0.25 16.72
N LYS A 21 -4.38 0.20 16.22
CA LYS A 21 -4.37 1.33 15.29
C LYS A 21 -4.82 0.88 13.92
N ALA A 22 -5.51 1.78 13.22
CA ALA A 22 -5.96 1.54 11.86
C ALA A 22 -4.75 1.41 10.93
N VAL A 23 -4.94 0.62 9.87
CA VAL A 23 -3.96 0.54 8.79
C VAL A 23 -4.02 1.84 8.00
N GLU A 24 -2.85 2.36 7.65
CA GLU A 24 -2.78 3.55 6.80
C GLU A 24 -2.34 3.12 5.41
N VAL A 25 -3.06 3.56 4.38
CA VAL A 25 -2.71 3.29 3.00
C VAL A 25 -2.72 4.58 2.21
N GLY A 26 -1.96 4.60 1.13
CA GLY A 26 -1.94 5.75 0.25
C GLY A 26 -0.94 5.54 -0.87
N ILE A 27 -0.70 6.60 -1.61
CA ILE A 27 0.22 6.58 -2.74
C ILE A 27 1.47 7.35 -2.34
N VAL A 28 2.63 6.73 -2.55
CA VAL A 28 3.91 7.40 -2.29
C VAL A 28 4.24 8.34 -3.43
N SER A 29 4.10 7.85 -4.67
CA SER A 29 4.53 8.62 -5.83
C SER A 29 3.79 8.15 -7.07
N ILE A 30 3.65 9.07 -8.02
CA ILE A 30 3.17 8.78 -9.37
C ILE A 30 4.19 9.38 -10.31
N GLU A 31 4.90 8.54 -11.08
CA GLU A 31 5.97 8.99 -11.94
C GLU A 31 5.77 8.46 -13.35
N GLU A 32 6.01 9.33 -14.33
CA GLU A 32 5.95 8.94 -15.74
C GLU A 32 7.32 8.43 -16.13
N ASN A 33 7.45 7.13 -16.38
CA ASN A 33 8.73 6.55 -16.74
C ASN A 33 8.96 6.49 -18.25
N THR A 34 7.88 6.38 -19.03
CA THR A 34 7.92 6.56 -20.48
C THR A 34 6.68 7.33 -20.85
N PRO A 35 6.66 8.00 -22.02
CA PRO A 35 5.51 8.83 -22.38
C PRO A 35 4.21 8.04 -22.33
N GLY A 36 3.26 8.54 -21.56
CA GLY A 36 1.94 7.91 -21.43
C GLY A 36 1.89 6.75 -20.46
N LYS A 37 3.00 6.39 -19.81
CA LYS A 37 3.05 5.28 -18.87
C LYS A 37 3.49 5.79 -17.51
N HIS A 38 2.76 5.41 -16.47
CA HIS A 38 3.06 5.84 -15.10
C HIS A 38 3.30 4.66 -14.21
N ILE A 39 4.18 4.87 -13.23
CA ILE A 39 4.39 3.92 -12.13
C ILE A 39 3.82 4.58 -10.88
N ILE A 40 2.87 3.91 -10.26
CA ILE A 40 2.22 4.39 -9.05
C ILE A 40 2.65 3.47 -7.92
N GLN A 41 3.31 4.02 -6.91
CA GLN A 41 3.74 3.23 -5.76
C GLN A 41 2.75 3.41 -4.62
N VAL A 42 2.20 2.31 -4.14
CA VAL A 42 1.22 2.28 -3.07
C VAL A 42 1.90 1.77 -1.80
N TYR A 43 1.63 2.42 -0.67
CA TYR A 43 2.19 1.99 0.61
C TYR A 43 1.09 1.54 1.56
N MET A 44 1.50 0.73 2.53
CA MET A 44 0.62 0.31 3.62
C MET A 44 1.44 0.25 4.90
N ILE A 45 0.99 0.98 5.92
CA ILE A 45 1.56 0.91 7.26
C ILE A 45 0.56 0.17 8.13
N ASN A 46 0.96 -1.03 8.58
CA ASN A 46 0.05 -1.89 9.34
C ASN A 46 0.67 -2.28 10.66
N HIS A 47 -0.18 -2.41 11.68
CA HIS A 47 0.22 -2.70 13.05
C HIS A 47 -0.13 -4.13 13.46
N GLN A 48 -0.67 -4.91 12.55
CA GLN A 48 -0.94 -6.33 12.74
C GLN A 48 -0.80 -7.03 11.40
N PRO A 49 -0.61 -8.36 11.39
CA PRO A 49 -0.47 -9.08 10.11
C PRO A 49 -1.70 -8.91 9.23
N VAL A 50 -1.45 -8.82 7.93
CA VAL A 50 -2.50 -8.63 6.92
C VAL A 50 -2.49 -9.82 5.97
N SER A 51 -3.65 -10.45 5.78
CA SER A 51 -3.79 -11.62 4.93
C SER A 51 -4.43 -11.35 3.59
N GLY A 52 -5.08 -10.22 3.44
CA GLY A 52 -5.70 -9.88 2.17
C GLY A 52 -5.88 -8.40 2.03
N VAL A 53 -5.79 -7.92 0.81
CA VAL A 53 -5.97 -6.50 0.50
C VAL A 53 -6.81 -6.36 -0.75
N GLN A 54 -7.66 -5.35 -0.76
CA GLN A 54 -8.40 -4.96 -1.95
C GLN A 54 -8.41 -3.45 -2.00
N PHE A 55 -8.16 -2.91 -3.17
CA PHE A 55 -8.14 -1.46 -3.37
C PHE A 55 -8.94 -1.09 -4.59
N LYS A 56 -9.56 0.08 -4.53
CA LYS A 56 -10.12 0.72 -5.71
C LYS A 56 -9.52 2.10 -5.81
N ILE A 57 -9.10 2.47 -7.02
CA ILE A 57 -8.57 3.80 -7.28
C ILE A 57 -9.73 4.72 -7.62
N ASP A 58 -9.78 5.88 -6.97
CA ASP A 58 -10.85 6.84 -7.20
C ASP A 58 -10.27 8.25 -7.33
N PRO A 59 -10.54 8.95 -8.40
CA PRO A 59 -11.34 8.53 -9.57
C PRO A 59 -10.57 7.54 -10.44
N ASN A 60 -11.32 6.70 -11.14
CA ASN A 60 -10.72 5.67 -12.00
C ASN A 60 -10.63 6.11 -13.45
N THR A 61 -10.67 7.41 -13.70
CA THR A 61 -10.73 7.95 -15.05
C THR A 61 -9.40 8.42 -15.59
N PHE A 62 -8.36 8.46 -14.74
CA PHE A 62 -7.04 8.95 -15.17
C PHE A 62 -6.20 7.89 -15.85
N PHE A 63 -6.40 6.63 -15.48
CA PHE A 63 -5.49 5.56 -15.86
C PHE A 63 -6.24 4.30 -16.26
N ASP A 64 -5.62 3.54 -17.19
CA ASP A 64 -5.92 2.12 -17.35
C ASP A 64 -4.80 1.34 -16.69
N ILE A 65 -5.14 0.48 -15.76
CA ILE A 65 -4.14 -0.33 -15.05
C ILE A 65 -3.72 -1.48 -15.94
N GLU A 66 -2.42 -1.61 -16.17
CA GLU A 66 -1.88 -2.67 -17.00
C GLU A 66 -1.33 -3.81 -16.16
N ASN A 67 -0.68 -3.49 -15.04
CA ASN A 67 -0.03 -4.50 -14.23
C ASN A 67 0.16 -4.00 -12.81
N VAL A 68 0.17 -4.93 -11.86
CA VAL A 68 0.44 -4.63 -10.46
C VAL A 68 1.44 -5.67 -9.97
N SER A 69 2.55 -5.24 -9.37
CA SER A 69 3.60 -6.15 -8.96
C SER A 69 4.49 -5.55 -7.88
N GLY A 70 5.31 -6.39 -7.29
CA GLY A 70 6.39 -5.97 -6.41
C GLY A 70 5.96 -5.68 -4.98
N GLY A 71 6.86 -5.06 -4.25
CA GLY A 71 6.65 -4.59 -2.90
C GLY A 71 6.47 -5.69 -1.87
N ARG A 72 5.86 -5.30 -0.76
CA ARG A 72 5.65 -6.22 0.35
C ARG A 72 4.70 -7.36 -0.01
N CYS A 73 3.81 -7.14 -0.98
CA CYS A 73 2.92 -8.19 -1.45
C CYS A 73 3.73 -9.35 -2.03
N GLU A 74 4.59 -9.08 -3.00
CA GLU A 74 5.40 -10.13 -3.60
C GLU A 74 6.38 -10.73 -2.61
N ALA A 75 6.95 -9.89 -1.75
CA ALA A 75 7.91 -10.38 -0.75
C ALA A 75 7.27 -11.37 0.21
N ASN A 76 5.96 -11.37 0.34
CA ASN A 76 5.23 -12.25 1.24
C ASN A 76 4.33 -13.22 0.49
N ASN A 77 4.67 -13.51 -0.76
CA ASN A 77 4.01 -14.53 -1.58
C ASN A 77 2.55 -14.22 -1.90
N PHE A 78 2.20 -12.95 -1.91
CA PHE A 78 0.87 -12.53 -2.34
C PHE A 78 0.80 -12.54 -3.85
N GLN A 79 -0.33 -12.99 -4.35
CA GLN A 79 -0.67 -12.86 -5.75
C GLN A 79 -1.49 -11.60 -5.93
N LEU A 80 -1.15 -10.85 -6.98
CA LEU A 80 -1.80 -9.58 -7.25
C LEU A 80 -2.62 -9.69 -8.53
N HIS A 81 -3.87 -9.26 -8.46
CA HIS A 81 -4.80 -9.27 -9.58
C HIS A 81 -5.37 -7.88 -9.74
N ASN A 82 -5.63 -7.50 -10.97
CA ASN A 82 -6.20 -6.19 -11.25
C ASN A 82 -7.12 -6.25 -12.45
N ASN A 83 -8.04 -5.29 -12.51
CA ASN A 83 -8.77 -5.04 -13.76
C ASN A 83 -8.40 -3.64 -14.24
N LYS A 84 -8.84 -3.30 -15.46
CA LYS A 84 -8.52 -1.99 -16.04
C LYS A 84 -9.13 -0.85 -15.26
N LYS A 85 -10.22 -1.10 -14.56
CA LYS A 85 -11.00 -0.07 -13.90
C LYS A 85 -10.48 0.35 -12.56
N GLY A 86 -9.35 -0.17 -12.13
CA GLY A 86 -8.72 0.29 -10.90
C GLY A 86 -9.01 -0.54 -9.68
N THR A 87 -9.55 -1.74 -9.84
CA THR A 87 -9.71 -2.67 -8.72
C THR A 87 -8.49 -3.57 -8.65
N ILE A 88 -7.90 -3.67 -7.47
CA ILE A 88 -6.69 -4.45 -7.22
C ILE A 88 -6.96 -5.38 -6.05
N LEU A 89 -6.58 -6.64 -6.19
CA LEU A 89 -6.78 -7.66 -5.16
C LEU A 89 -5.48 -8.37 -4.90
N GLY A 90 -5.12 -8.54 -3.63
CA GLY A 90 -3.91 -9.25 -3.24
C GLY A 90 -4.18 -10.24 -2.13
N PHE A 91 -3.69 -11.44 -2.27
CA PHE A 91 -3.83 -12.49 -1.26
C PHE A 91 -2.81 -13.58 -1.52
N SER A 92 -2.57 -14.43 -0.51
CA SER A 92 -1.67 -15.57 -0.64
C SER A 92 -2.46 -16.86 -0.66
N ILE A 93 -2.25 -17.66 -1.69
CA ILE A 93 -2.89 -18.97 -1.79
C ILE A 93 -2.37 -19.89 -0.68
N SER A 94 -1.09 -19.74 -0.31
CA SER A 94 -0.48 -20.56 0.73
C SER A 94 -0.77 -20.08 2.14
N GLY A 95 -1.54 -18.98 2.29
CA GLY A 95 -1.93 -18.51 3.60
C GLY A 95 -0.92 -17.63 4.29
N ASP A 96 0.02 -17.07 3.55
CA ASP A 96 1.01 -16.16 4.12
C ASP A 96 0.37 -14.81 4.45
N SER A 97 0.96 -14.11 5.39
CA SER A 97 0.52 -12.78 5.79
C SER A 97 1.65 -11.79 5.59
N ILE A 98 1.29 -10.53 5.36
CA ILE A 98 2.23 -9.44 5.37
C ILE A 98 2.43 -9.05 6.83
N PRO A 99 3.68 -9.13 7.35
CA PRO A 99 3.91 -8.82 8.76
C PRO A 99 3.73 -7.35 9.06
N GLU A 100 3.73 -7.03 10.34
CA GLU A 100 3.59 -5.64 10.77
C GLU A 100 4.71 -4.79 10.19
N SER A 101 4.40 -3.51 9.97
CA SER A 101 5.41 -2.54 9.59
C SER A 101 6.41 -2.35 10.72
N ASN A 102 7.65 -2.04 10.38
CA ASN A 102 8.66 -1.72 11.40
C ASN A 102 9.21 -0.32 11.21
N SER A 103 8.55 0.49 10.41
CA SER A 103 8.95 1.85 10.12
C SER A 103 7.70 2.66 9.84
N SER A 104 7.73 3.94 10.18
CA SER A 104 6.63 4.87 9.88
C SER A 104 6.81 5.56 8.54
N LYS A 105 7.91 5.28 7.84
CA LYS A 105 8.16 5.92 6.55
C LYS A 105 7.38 5.22 5.45
N LYS A 106 6.73 6.01 4.62
CA LYS A 106 5.96 5.46 3.50
C LYS A 106 6.84 4.68 2.55
N GLU A 107 8.03 5.20 2.29
CA GLU A 107 8.96 4.58 1.35
C GLU A 107 9.47 3.21 1.82
N ASP A 108 9.46 2.97 3.12
CA ASP A 108 9.85 1.68 3.67
C ASP A 108 8.72 0.66 3.63
N ASN A 109 7.52 1.09 3.24
CA ASN A 109 6.32 0.27 3.32
C ASN A 109 5.60 0.15 1.98
N ILE A 110 6.35 0.11 0.88
CA ILE A 110 5.76 -0.04 -0.44
C ILE A 110 5.06 -1.39 -0.51
N LEU A 111 3.76 -1.36 -0.74
CA LEU A 111 2.95 -2.57 -0.79
C LEU A 111 3.02 -3.22 -2.16
N PHE A 112 2.89 -2.43 -3.20
CA PHE A 112 3.04 -2.86 -4.60
C PHE A 112 3.18 -1.62 -5.48
N SER A 113 3.56 -1.87 -6.73
CA SER A 113 3.63 -0.83 -7.75
C SER A 113 2.64 -1.13 -8.85
N ILE A 114 2.00 -0.10 -9.34
CA ILE A 114 1.03 -0.19 -10.43
C ILE A 114 1.67 0.41 -11.67
N THR A 115 1.63 -0.34 -12.77
CA THR A 115 1.98 0.18 -14.09
C THR A 115 0.67 0.53 -14.79
N ALA A 116 0.53 1.78 -15.19
CA ALA A 116 -0.72 2.27 -15.74
C ALA A 116 -0.50 3.11 -16.97
N LYS A 117 -1.46 3.02 -17.89
CA LYS A 117 -1.47 3.87 -19.07
C LYS A 117 -2.28 5.12 -18.75
N SER A 118 -1.72 6.28 -19.07
CA SER A 118 -2.39 7.55 -18.84
C SER A 118 -3.53 7.71 -19.86
N ILE A 119 -4.72 8.05 -19.36
CA ILE A 119 -5.88 8.32 -20.21
C ILE A 119 -6.11 9.81 -20.31
N LYS A 120 -6.02 10.50 -19.18
CA LYS A 120 -6.17 11.94 -19.19
C LYS A 120 -5.34 12.55 -18.07
N LYS A 121 -5.17 13.85 -18.12
CA LYS A 121 -4.37 14.58 -17.14
C LYS A 121 -5.01 14.46 -15.75
N ILE A 122 -4.17 14.28 -14.74
CA ILE A 122 -4.62 14.23 -13.36
C ILE A 122 -4.96 15.65 -12.93
N ASP A 123 -6.21 15.89 -12.60
CA ASP A 123 -6.68 17.22 -12.22
C ASP A 123 -7.43 17.24 -10.88
N SER A 124 -7.35 16.17 -10.12
CA SER A 124 -7.96 16.10 -8.80
C SER A 124 -7.19 15.11 -7.94
N PRO A 125 -7.35 15.14 -6.62
CA PRO A 125 -6.70 14.17 -5.75
C PRO A 125 -7.14 12.75 -6.09
N ILE A 126 -6.22 11.80 -5.87
CA ILE A 126 -6.48 10.38 -6.08
C ILE A 126 -6.50 9.71 -4.72
N THR A 127 -7.53 8.93 -4.46
CA THR A 127 -7.64 8.16 -3.23
C THR A 127 -7.74 6.69 -3.55
N LEU A 128 -7.40 5.88 -2.55
CA LEU A 128 -7.58 4.44 -2.60
C LEU A 128 -8.68 4.09 -1.62
N SER A 129 -9.61 3.24 -2.03
CA SER A 129 -10.64 2.74 -1.12
C SER A 129 -10.23 1.32 -0.74
N PRO A 130 -9.70 1.13 0.47
CA PRO A 130 -9.14 -0.16 0.85
C PRO A 130 -10.13 -1.04 1.59
N ILE A 131 -9.97 -2.35 1.43
CA ILE A 131 -10.55 -3.35 2.32
C ILE A 131 -9.38 -4.24 2.70
N ILE A 132 -9.06 -4.28 3.98
CA ILE A 132 -7.90 -4.99 4.50
C ILE A 132 -8.38 -6.07 5.46
N ALA A 133 -7.86 -7.28 5.29
CA ALA A 133 -8.25 -8.42 6.14
C ALA A 133 -7.08 -8.88 6.99
N SER A 134 -7.36 -9.18 8.25
CA SER A 134 -6.36 -9.72 9.17
C SER A 134 -6.10 -11.19 8.89
N SER A 135 -5.13 -11.76 9.61
CA SER A 135 -4.81 -13.18 9.50
C SER A 135 -5.96 -14.06 9.97
N GLU A 136 -6.94 -13.49 10.66
CA GLU A 136 -8.15 -14.21 11.06
C GLU A 136 -9.32 -13.94 10.12
N ALA A 137 -9.04 -13.36 8.97
CA ALA A 137 -10.03 -13.03 7.95
C ALA A 137 -11.05 -11.98 8.42
N LYS A 138 -10.66 -11.15 9.38
CA LYS A 138 -11.51 -10.06 9.86
C LYS A 138 -11.08 -8.76 9.22
N LYS A 139 -12.06 -7.91 8.94
CA LYS A 139 -11.78 -6.59 8.37
C LYS A 139 -11.05 -5.73 9.39
N ILE A 140 -10.01 -5.06 8.94
CA ILE A 140 -9.23 -4.14 9.77
C ILE A 140 -9.59 -2.72 9.35
N ASP A 141 -9.74 -1.83 10.33
CA ASP A 141 -10.00 -0.42 10.04
C ASP A 141 -8.84 0.18 9.27
N CYS A 142 -9.16 1.00 8.29
CA CYS A 142 -8.18 1.60 7.41
C CYS A 142 -8.41 3.09 7.27
N VAL A 143 -7.30 3.82 7.14
CA VAL A 143 -7.29 5.23 6.80
C VAL A 143 -6.62 5.37 5.45
N SER A 144 -7.30 6.03 4.51
CA SER A 144 -6.76 6.26 3.18
C SER A 144 -6.35 7.72 3.07
N VAL A 145 -5.08 7.95 2.72
CA VAL A 145 -4.55 9.30 2.59
C VAL A 145 -4.63 9.71 1.13
N PRO A 146 -5.32 10.81 0.80
CA PRO A 146 -5.40 11.26 -0.59
C PRO A 146 -4.03 11.67 -1.12
N PHE A 147 -3.81 11.45 -2.38
CA PHE A 147 -2.59 11.86 -3.07
C PHE A 147 -2.88 13.05 -3.96
N GLU A 148 -2.11 14.12 -3.81
CA GLU A 148 -2.26 15.31 -4.62
C GLU A 148 -0.93 15.63 -5.29
N LEU A 149 -1.00 15.98 -6.58
CA LEU A 149 0.17 16.47 -7.29
C LEU A 149 0.35 17.94 -6.94
N ILE A 150 1.35 18.22 -6.12
CA ILE A 150 1.60 19.56 -5.62
C ILE A 150 2.52 20.29 -6.58
N GLY A 151 2.26 21.57 -6.78
CA GLY A 151 3.13 22.40 -7.61
C GLY A 151 2.80 22.32 -9.09
N LYS A 152 1.61 21.89 -9.43
CA LYS A 152 1.22 21.79 -10.85
C LYS A 152 0.16 22.79 -11.25
#